data_8cf73450fa7f76874e9a89508e33998f
#
_entry.id   8cf73450fa7f76874e9a89508e33998f
#
_cell.length_a   1.000
_cell.length_b   1.000
_cell.length_c   1.000
_cell.angle_alpha   90.00
_cell.angle_beta   90.00
_cell.angle_gamma   90.00
#
_symmetry.space_group_name_H-M   'P 1'
#
loop_
_entity.id
_entity.type
_entity.pdbx_description
1 polymer ?
#
loop_
_entity_poly.entity_id
_entity_poly.type
_entity_poly.pdbx_seq_one_letter_code
_entity_poly.pdbx_strand_id
1 'polypeptide(L)'
;MKINVIRGTHQFGGNAVKVTSDSGSAIVLDFGAEFAVNGGRAIAADGITRGKPGVLGVLISHSHKDHAGLIHTILPGVPVYMDRIAGNIYRTYSEVTGRPEAVAAGKMKALPPLGAKIAFGDITVTPFLSDHGTYRSEMFLVEADGKRLLYTGDFR
;
A
#
# COMPACT_ATOMS: atom_id res chain seq x y z
N MET A 1 -0.28 -4.69 18.83
CA MET A 1 -0.52 -4.53 17.39
C MET A 1 -2.00 -4.71 17.09
N LYS A 2 -2.65 -3.75 16.43
CA LYS A 2 -4.04 -3.77 15.98
C LYS A 2 -4.08 -3.79 14.44
N ILE A 3 -4.91 -4.65 13.87
CA ILE A 3 -5.14 -4.77 12.42
C ILE A 3 -6.56 -4.32 12.13
N ASN A 4 -6.72 -3.37 11.20
CA ASN A 4 -8.02 -2.89 10.74
C ASN A 4 -8.10 -3.02 9.23
N VAL A 5 -8.95 -3.91 8.73
CA VAL A 5 -9.25 -4.00 7.30
C VAL A 5 -10.21 -2.85 6.96
N ILE A 6 -9.66 -1.81 6.32
CA ILE A 6 -10.43 -0.63 5.91
C ILE A 6 -11.37 -1.00 4.76
N ARG A 7 -10.88 -1.80 3.82
CA ARG A 7 -11.62 -2.33 2.66
C ARG A 7 -11.00 -3.65 2.21
N GLY A 8 -11.78 -4.49 1.50
CA GLY A 8 -11.35 -5.79 0.99
C GLY A 8 -12.05 -6.98 1.66
N THR A 9 -12.88 -6.73 2.69
CA THR A 9 -13.72 -7.77 3.29
C THR A 9 -15.01 -7.96 2.49
N HIS A 10 -15.39 -9.22 2.27
CA HIS A 10 -16.63 -9.59 1.55
C HIS A 10 -16.78 -9.00 0.14
N GLN A 11 -15.67 -8.63 -0.49
CA GLN A 11 -15.64 -8.13 -1.86
C GLN A 11 -14.35 -8.57 -2.56
N PHE A 12 -14.34 -8.52 -3.88
CA PHE A 12 -13.16 -8.75 -4.70
C PHE A 12 -12.48 -7.42 -5.02
N GLY A 13 -11.21 -7.31 -4.63
CA GLY A 13 -10.40 -6.12 -4.85
C GLY A 13 -10.67 -4.96 -3.87
N GLY A 14 -9.96 -3.87 -4.07
CA GLY A 14 -10.04 -2.67 -3.22
C GLY A 14 -9.32 -2.84 -1.88
N ASN A 15 -8.20 -3.56 -1.87
CA ASN A 15 -7.48 -3.90 -0.65
C ASN A 15 -6.91 -2.66 0.06
N ALA A 16 -7.19 -2.53 1.35
CA ALA A 16 -6.60 -1.53 2.22
C ALA A 16 -6.62 -2.01 3.68
N VAL A 17 -5.46 -2.26 4.25
CA VAL A 17 -5.31 -2.78 5.62
C VAL A 17 -4.43 -1.85 6.44
N LYS A 18 -4.96 -1.31 7.55
CA LYS A 18 -4.19 -0.49 8.48
C LYS A 18 -3.64 -1.36 9.61
N VAL A 19 -2.35 -1.23 9.87
CA VAL A 19 -1.67 -1.82 11.03
C VAL A 19 -1.27 -0.69 11.97
N THR A 20 -1.59 -0.84 13.25
CA THR A 20 -1.26 0.15 14.29
C THR A 20 -0.58 -0.57 15.45
N SER A 21 0.57 -0.06 15.90
CA SER A 21 1.26 -0.55 17.10
C SER A 21 0.59 -0.03 18.38
N ASP A 22 0.95 -0.61 19.51
CA ASP A 22 0.43 -0.20 20.82
C ASP A 22 0.90 1.21 21.21
N SER A 23 2.03 1.70 20.64
CA SER A 23 2.51 3.08 20.79
C SER A 23 1.77 4.11 19.92
N GLY A 24 0.95 3.65 18.96
CA GLY A 24 0.20 4.52 18.06
C GLY A 24 0.85 4.74 16.69
N SER A 25 2.04 4.20 16.41
CA SER A 25 2.58 4.20 15.04
C SER A 25 1.65 3.43 14.11
N ALA A 26 1.43 3.94 12.90
CA ALA A 26 0.51 3.29 11.98
C ALA A 26 1.02 3.32 10.55
N ILE A 27 0.78 2.23 9.82
CA ILE A 27 1.00 2.09 8.37
C ILE A 27 -0.24 1.52 7.70
N VAL A 28 -0.30 1.64 6.38
CA VAL A 28 -1.34 1.01 5.56
C VAL A 28 -0.67 0.09 4.54
N LEU A 29 -1.24 -1.09 4.34
CA LEU A 29 -0.84 -2.08 3.36
C LEU A 29 -1.88 -2.08 2.25
N ASP A 30 -1.45 -1.73 1.04
CA ASP A 30 -2.23 -1.46 -0.16
C ASP A 30 -3.26 -0.32 -0.01
N PHE A 31 -3.67 0.22 -1.15
CA PHE A 31 -4.72 1.24 -1.22
C PHE A 31 -5.42 1.16 -2.58
N GLY A 32 -6.21 0.12 -2.73
CA GLY A 32 -6.75 -0.34 -3.99
C GLY A 32 -8.14 0.17 -4.33
N ALA A 33 -8.47 0.11 -5.62
CA ALA A 33 -9.80 0.37 -6.15
C ALA A 33 -10.59 -0.92 -6.32
N GLU A 34 -11.91 -0.87 -6.15
CA GLU A 34 -12.81 -1.98 -6.41
C GLU A 34 -12.88 -2.28 -7.92
N PHE A 35 -13.02 -3.57 -8.30
CA PHE A 35 -13.18 -3.94 -9.72
C PHE A 35 -14.54 -3.53 -10.28
N ALA A 36 -15.59 -3.64 -9.48
CA ALA A 36 -16.98 -3.44 -9.93
C ALA A 36 -17.33 -1.97 -10.25
N VAL A 37 -16.48 -1.00 -9.94
CA VAL A 37 -16.75 0.43 -10.12
C VAL A 37 -15.67 1.07 -10.98
N ASN A 38 -16.06 1.68 -12.11
CA ASN A 38 -15.15 2.48 -12.92
C ASN A 38 -14.57 3.64 -12.09
N GLY A 39 -13.23 3.72 -12.03
CA GLY A 39 -12.52 4.70 -11.21
C GLY A 39 -12.36 4.30 -9.72
N GLY A 40 -13.05 3.25 -9.28
CA GLY A 40 -13.08 2.84 -7.88
C GLY A 40 -13.92 3.78 -7.00
N ARG A 41 -14.50 3.23 -5.94
CA ARG A 41 -15.19 4.05 -4.94
C ARG A 41 -14.18 4.62 -3.97
N ALA A 42 -14.21 5.94 -3.73
CA ALA A 42 -13.31 6.60 -2.79
C ALA A 42 -13.38 5.96 -1.38
N ILE A 43 -12.25 5.92 -0.71
CA ILE A 43 -12.16 5.50 0.69
C ILE A 43 -12.10 6.77 1.55
N ALA A 44 -13.09 6.97 2.42
CA ALA A 44 -13.07 8.02 3.42
C ALA A 44 -12.40 7.49 4.70
N ALA A 45 -11.10 7.75 4.85
CA ALA A 45 -10.31 7.26 5.98
C ALA A 45 -9.53 8.42 6.63
N ASP A 46 -9.80 8.67 7.91
CA ASP A 46 -9.13 9.73 8.67
C ASP A 46 -7.62 9.47 8.76
N GLY A 47 -6.83 10.51 8.52
CA GLY A 47 -5.38 10.45 8.52
C GLY A 47 -4.76 9.82 7.26
N ILE A 48 -5.58 9.34 6.31
CA ILE A 48 -5.11 8.73 5.06
C ILE A 48 -5.61 9.54 3.86
N THR A 49 -6.94 9.73 3.74
CA THR A 49 -7.55 10.48 2.63
C THR A 49 -8.21 11.79 3.06
N ARG A 50 -8.42 11.99 4.36
CA ARG A 50 -9.00 13.21 4.93
C ARG A 50 -8.38 13.58 6.27
N GLY A 51 -8.51 14.85 6.64
CA GLY A 51 -7.95 15.38 7.88
C GLY A 51 -6.46 15.63 7.79
N LYS A 52 -5.75 15.50 8.91
CA LYS A 52 -4.29 15.60 8.99
C LYS A 52 -3.66 14.21 8.78
N PRO A 53 -2.47 14.11 8.14
CA PRO A 53 -1.74 12.84 8.03
C PRO A 53 -1.64 12.14 9.39
N GLY A 54 -2.05 10.87 9.44
CA GLY A 54 -2.10 10.06 10.66
C GLY A 54 -1.52 8.67 10.49
N VAL A 55 -0.81 8.43 9.37
CA VAL A 55 -0.06 7.22 9.11
C VAL A 55 1.34 7.55 8.62
N LEU A 56 2.31 6.71 8.94
CA LEU A 56 3.72 6.90 8.61
C LEU A 56 4.07 6.49 7.18
N GLY A 57 3.19 5.73 6.53
CA GLY A 57 3.34 5.35 5.14
C GLY A 57 2.24 4.42 4.66
N VAL A 58 2.08 4.36 3.34
CA VAL A 58 1.28 3.39 2.62
C VAL A 58 2.24 2.54 1.79
N LEU A 59 2.23 1.23 1.99
CA LEU A 59 3.10 0.28 1.31
C LEU A 59 2.29 -0.51 0.30
N ILE A 60 2.67 -0.44 -0.97
CA ILE A 60 1.96 -1.09 -2.07
C ILE A 60 2.67 -2.40 -2.43
N SER A 61 1.95 -3.51 -2.33
CA SER A 61 2.47 -4.85 -2.62
C SER A 61 2.78 -5.04 -4.11
N HIS A 62 1.92 -4.55 -5.00
CA HIS A 62 2.10 -4.65 -6.45
C HIS A 62 1.19 -3.67 -7.22
N SER A 63 1.36 -3.62 -8.55
CA SER A 63 0.80 -2.58 -9.42
C SER A 63 -0.63 -2.82 -9.91
N HIS A 64 -1.33 -3.87 -9.49
CA HIS A 64 -2.73 -4.05 -9.88
C HIS A 64 -3.62 -2.96 -9.30
N LYS A 65 -4.70 -2.64 -10.03
CA LYS A 65 -5.64 -1.56 -9.68
C LYS A 65 -6.27 -1.75 -8.31
N ASP A 66 -6.57 -2.96 -7.93
CA ASP A 66 -7.20 -3.31 -6.66
C ASP A 66 -6.25 -3.27 -5.45
N HIS A 67 -4.98 -2.98 -5.68
CA HIS A 67 -3.93 -2.75 -4.66
C HIS A 67 -3.36 -1.33 -4.69
N ALA A 68 -3.29 -0.68 -5.86
CA ALA A 68 -2.67 0.63 -6.03
C ALA A 68 -3.61 1.72 -6.60
N GLY A 69 -4.81 1.38 -7.06
CA GLY A 69 -5.66 2.24 -7.88
C GLY A 69 -6.23 3.49 -7.20
N LEU A 70 -6.09 3.64 -5.88
CA LEU A 70 -6.56 4.83 -5.15
C LEU A 70 -5.43 5.65 -4.51
N ILE A 71 -4.16 5.41 -4.86
CA ILE A 71 -3.03 6.15 -4.28
C ILE A 71 -3.11 7.67 -4.52
N HIS A 72 -3.78 8.09 -5.60
CA HIS A 72 -4.00 9.51 -5.93
C HIS A 72 -4.94 10.23 -4.95
N THR A 73 -5.68 9.49 -4.13
CA THR A 73 -6.59 10.04 -3.11
C THR A 73 -5.93 10.20 -1.75
N ILE A 74 -4.69 9.72 -1.59
CA ILE A 74 -3.94 9.79 -0.34
C ILE A 74 -3.51 11.24 -0.08
N LEU A 75 -3.62 11.67 1.19
CA LEU A 75 -3.28 13.03 1.61
C LEU A 75 -1.83 13.40 1.25
N PRO A 76 -1.60 14.63 0.79
CA PRO A 76 -0.24 15.17 0.70
C PRO A 76 0.46 15.05 2.06
N GLY A 77 1.71 14.58 2.06
CA GLY A 77 2.49 14.35 3.28
C GLY A 77 2.43 12.93 3.84
N VAL A 78 1.52 12.06 3.36
CA VAL A 78 1.57 10.62 3.61
C VAL A 78 2.42 9.97 2.51
N PRO A 79 3.61 9.42 2.82
CA PRO A 79 4.47 8.81 1.81
C PRO A 79 3.91 7.46 1.36
N VAL A 80 3.97 7.21 0.05
CA VAL A 80 3.61 5.93 -0.56
C VAL A 80 4.88 5.21 -1.00
N TYR A 81 4.98 3.92 -0.71
CA TYR A 81 6.14 3.08 -0.99
C TYR A 81 5.77 1.92 -1.91
N MET A 82 6.67 1.57 -2.82
CA MET A 82 6.57 0.40 -3.70
C MET A 82 7.99 -0.07 -4.09
N ASP A 83 8.16 -1.31 -4.55
CA ASP A 83 9.42 -1.71 -5.20
C ASP A 83 9.82 -0.68 -6.27
N ARG A 84 11.09 -0.34 -6.34
CA ARG A 84 11.59 0.71 -7.23
C ARG A 84 11.27 0.47 -8.71
N ILE A 85 11.41 -0.77 -9.17
CA ILE A 85 11.20 -1.10 -10.58
C ILE A 85 9.70 -1.22 -10.88
N ALA A 86 8.94 -1.90 -10.01
CA ALA A 86 7.49 -1.98 -10.11
C ALA A 86 6.85 -0.58 -10.10
N GLY A 87 7.34 0.31 -9.23
CA GLY A 87 6.89 1.71 -9.15
C GLY A 87 7.17 2.50 -10.42
N ASN A 88 8.34 2.32 -11.04
CA ASN A 88 8.65 2.96 -12.32
C ASN A 88 7.75 2.45 -13.46
N ILE A 89 7.50 1.14 -13.51
CA ILE A 89 6.58 0.54 -14.49
C ILE A 89 5.17 1.10 -14.28
N TYR A 90 4.69 1.12 -13.04
CA TYR A 90 3.35 1.62 -12.71
C TYR A 90 3.19 3.10 -13.06
N ARG A 91 4.20 3.93 -12.76
CA ARG A 91 4.22 5.34 -13.12
C ARG A 91 4.12 5.52 -14.65
N THR A 92 5.02 4.89 -15.42
CA THR A 92 5.03 4.99 -16.87
C THR A 92 3.71 4.54 -17.47
N TYR A 93 3.18 3.41 -17.01
CA TYR A 93 1.87 2.92 -17.45
C TYR A 93 0.75 3.92 -17.15
N SER A 94 0.73 4.49 -15.95
CA SER A 94 -0.28 5.48 -15.56
C SER A 94 -0.19 6.77 -16.36
N GLU A 95 1.03 7.25 -16.67
CA GLU A 95 1.28 8.41 -17.53
C GLU A 95 0.78 8.18 -18.95
N VAL A 96 1.19 7.07 -19.57
CA VAL A 96 0.81 6.74 -20.96
C VAL A 96 -0.69 6.52 -21.12
N THR A 97 -1.34 5.95 -20.11
CA THR A 97 -2.79 5.67 -20.14
C THR A 97 -3.66 6.79 -19.56
N GLY A 98 -3.07 7.92 -19.18
CA GLY A 98 -3.79 9.08 -18.63
C GLY A 98 -4.53 8.82 -17.34
N ARG A 99 -4.00 7.96 -16.46
CA ARG A 99 -4.64 7.60 -15.20
C ARG A 99 -4.43 8.68 -14.13
N PRO A 100 -5.41 8.87 -13.23
CA PRO A 100 -5.30 9.84 -12.15
C PRO A 100 -4.17 9.54 -11.17
N GLU A 101 -3.71 8.28 -11.09
CA GLU A 101 -2.61 7.86 -10.24
C GLU A 101 -1.22 8.34 -10.69
N ALA A 102 -1.06 8.80 -11.94
CA ALA A 102 0.23 9.14 -12.54
C ALA A 102 1.06 10.10 -11.68
N VAL A 103 0.45 11.18 -11.19
CA VAL A 103 1.13 12.19 -10.34
C VAL A 103 1.56 11.60 -9.00
N ALA A 104 0.71 10.79 -8.38
CA ALA A 104 1.01 10.12 -7.11
C ALA A 104 2.11 9.07 -7.30
N ALA A 105 2.03 8.28 -8.37
CA ALA A 105 3.04 7.28 -8.74
C ALA A 105 4.43 7.91 -8.94
N GLY A 106 4.50 9.12 -9.52
CA GLY A 106 5.74 9.86 -9.69
C GLY A 106 6.40 10.32 -8.38
N LYS A 107 5.66 10.32 -7.25
CA LYS A 107 6.13 10.71 -5.92
C LYS A 107 6.37 9.52 -4.98
N MET A 108 6.15 8.30 -5.44
CA MET A 108 6.40 7.11 -4.62
C MET A 108 7.86 6.98 -4.23
N LYS A 109 8.08 6.49 -3.02
CA LYS A 109 9.40 6.13 -2.50
C LYS A 109 9.68 4.66 -2.75
N ALA A 110 10.95 4.33 -2.96
CA ALA A 110 11.35 2.94 -3.09
C ALA A 110 11.31 2.22 -1.74
N LEU A 111 10.76 1.00 -1.73
CA LEU A 111 10.97 0.04 -0.65
C LEU A 111 12.46 -0.39 -0.62
N PRO A 112 12.96 -0.87 0.53
CA PRO A 112 14.30 -1.42 0.61
C PRO A 112 14.40 -2.72 -0.23
N PRO A 113 15.61 -3.21 -0.51
CA PRO A 113 15.78 -4.52 -1.14
C PRO A 113 15.07 -5.64 -0.38
N LEU A 114 14.65 -6.68 -1.10
CA LEU A 114 14.02 -7.87 -0.51
C LEU A 114 14.84 -8.41 0.67
N GLY A 115 14.17 -8.72 1.77
CA GLY A 115 14.78 -9.18 3.02
C GLY A 115 15.36 -8.07 3.89
N ALA A 116 15.53 -6.84 3.39
CA ALA A 116 16.00 -5.72 4.19
C ALA A 116 14.84 -5.06 4.95
N LYS A 117 15.11 -4.58 6.16
CA LYS A 117 14.11 -3.98 7.05
C LYS A 117 13.97 -2.47 6.82
N ILE A 118 12.74 -1.98 6.91
CA ILE A 118 12.43 -0.54 7.00
C ILE A 118 11.58 -0.29 8.24
N ALA A 119 11.86 0.80 8.96
CA ALA A 119 11.14 1.17 10.17
C ALA A 119 10.16 2.31 9.93
N PHE A 120 8.99 2.19 10.54
CA PHE A 120 7.94 3.21 10.62
C PHE A 120 7.57 3.42 12.09
N GLY A 121 8.29 4.29 12.77
CA GLY A 121 8.24 4.37 14.23
C GLY A 121 8.73 3.05 14.85
N ASP A 122 7.89 2.39 15.62
CA ASP A 122 8.13 1.09 16.23
C ASP A 122 7.62 -0.11 15.41
N ILE A 123 7.07 0.14 14.23
CA ILE A 123 6.71 -0.91 13.26
C ILE A 123 7.89 -1.15 12.34
N THR A 124 8.29 -2.40 12.18
CA THR A 124 9.30 -2.81 11.20
C THR A 124 8.64 -3.63 10.10
N VAL A 125 8.99 -3.34 8.85
CA VAL A 125 8.50 -4.08 7.68
C VAL A 125 9.67 -4.65 6.90
N THR A 126 9.54 -5.92 6.50
CA THR A 126 10.50 -6.63 5.63
C THR A 126 9.76 -7.10 4.39
N PRO A 127 10.13 -6.61 3.18
CA PRO A 127 9.54 -7.09 1.92
C PRO A 127 10.16 -8.42 1.50
N PHE A 128 9.32 -9.31 0.96
CA PHE A 128 9.71 -10.56 0.32
C PHE A 128 9.03 -10.70 -1.03
N LEU A 129 9.64 -11.43 -1.95
CA LEU A 129 9.05 -11.68 -3.26
C LEU A 129 7.80 -12.57 -3.14
N SER A 130 6.73 -12.18 -3.83
CA SER A 130 5.52 -12.99 -4.01
C SER A 130 5.45 -13.47 -5.47
N ASP A 131 5.05 -14.73 -5.67
CA ASP A 131 4.75 -15.24 -7.01
C ASP A 131 3.35 -14.79 -7.44
N HIS A 132 3.31 -13.79 -8.32
CA HIS A 132 2.07 -13.22 -8.83
C HIS A 132 2.24 -12.66 -10.24
N GLY A 133 1.12 -12.19 -10.85
CA GLY A 133 1.04 -11.76 -12.26
C GLY A 133 1.71 -10.43 -12.60
N THR A 134 2.27 -9.69 -11.64
CA THR A 134 2.99 -8.43 -11.91
C THR A 134 4.47 -8.55 -11.56
N TYR A 135 5.28 -7.72 -12.22
CA TYR A 135 6.71 -7.67 -11.93
C TYR A 135 6.97 -7.18 -10.52
N ARG A 136 7.77 -7.93 -9.74
CA ARG A 136 8.15 -7.58 -8.36
C ARG A 136 6.96 -7.38 -7.44
N SER A 137 5.99 -8.29 -7.49
CA SER A 137 4.99 -8.40 -6.43
C SER A 137 5.66 -8.76 -5.12
N GLU A 138 5.27 -8.10 -4.03
CA GLU A 138 5.88 -8.26 -2.72
C GLU A 138 4.84 -8.61 -1.66
N MET A 139 5.24 -9.46 -0.74
CA MET A 139 4.58 -9.68 0.54
C MET A 139 5.35 -8.96 1.64
N PHE A 140 4.69 -8.59 2.72
CA PHE A 140 5.28 -7.84 3.81
C PHE A 140 5.20 -8.59 5.13
N LEU A 141 6.36 -8.87 5.74
CA LEU A 141 6.42 -9.26 7.14
C LEU A 141 6.44 -7.98 8.00
N VAL A 142 5.38 -7.76 8.76
CA VAL A 142 5.23 -6.61 9.66
C VAL A 142 5.43 -7.07 11.09
N GLU A 143 6.35 -6.43 11.80
CA GLU A 143 6.71 -6.74 13.18
C GLU A 143 6.48 -5.51 14.06
N ALA A 144 5.70 -5.65 15.13
CA ALA A 144 5.47 -4.65 16.18
C ALA A 144 4.95 -5.31 17.45
N ASP A 145 5.21 -4.76 18.62
CA ASP A 145 4.68 -5.20 19.93
C ASP A 145 4.97 -6.70 20.22
N GLY A 146 6.11 -7.21 19.78
CA GLY A 146 6.46 -8.64 19.90
C GLY A 146 5.61 -9.57 19.03
N LYS A 147 4.79 -9.05 18.13
CA LYS A 147 3.91 -9.80 17.22
C LYS A 147 4.36 -9.70 15.79
N ARG A 148 3.97 -10.66 14.95
CA ARG A 148 4.26 -10.73 13.52
C ARG A 148 2.98 -10.88 12.73
N LEU A 149 2.87 -10.13 11.64
CA LEU A 149 1.84 -10.24 10.62
C LEU A 149 2.51 -10.47 9.27
N LEU A 150 2.12 -11.51 8.56
CA LEU A 150 2.45 -11.66 7.15
C LEU A 150 1.27 -11.17 6.31
N TYR A 151 1.50 -10.11 5.55
CA TYR A 151 0.59 -9.64 4.52
C TYR A 151 1.09 -10.14 3.16
N THR A 152 0.34 -11.01 2.54
CA THR A 152 0.78 -11.70 1.32
C THR A 152 0.58 -10.88 0.04
N GLY A 153 -0.27 -9.83 0.09
CA GLY A 153 -0.83 -9.32 -1.14
C GLY A 153 -1.51 -10.47 -1.90
N ASP A 154 -1.32 -10.49 -3.21
CA ASP A 154 -1.74 -11.61 -4.05
C ASP A 154 -0.61 -12.61 -4.28
N PHE A 155 -0.96 -13.89 -4.38
CA PHE A 155 -0.02 -14.98 -4.71
C PHE A 155 -0.73 -16.10 -5.48
N ARG A 156 0.04 -16.94 -6.15
CA ARG A 156 -0.41 -18.17 -6.82
C ARG A 156 -0.26 -19.38 -5.94
#